data_83e2ae50849cea265080611ca9c293b1
#
_entry.id   83e2ae50849cea265080611ca9c293b1
#
_cell.length_a   1.000
_cell.length_b   1.000
_cell.length_c   1.000
_cell.angle_alpha   90.00
_cell.angle_beta   90.00
_cell.angle_gamma   90.00
#
_symmetry.space_group_name_H-M   'P 1'
#
loop_
_entity.id
_entity.type
_entity.pdbx_description
1 polymer ?
#
loop_
_entity_poly.entity_id
_entity_poly.type
_entity_poly.pdbx_seq_one_letter_code
_entity_poly.pdbx_strand_id
1 'polypeptide(L)'
;MQNRKETYTVDVGGVKIGSSAPIRVQSMTNTNTADAEKTSTQIMELYDAGSEIVRVTVNDQESAKSLSDIKSKLIQLNYDVPIVGDFHFNGHLLLSKYPEAAQILDKYRINPGNVGGKGKFDKNFEQIINIAIEN
;
A
#
# COMPACT_ATOMS: atom_id res chain seq x y z
N MET A 1 -32.20 5.84 -7.06
CA MET A 1 -30.97 5.37 -6.38
C MET A 1 -30.61 4.00 -6.91
N GLN A 2 -29.40 3.86 -7.41
CA GLN A 2 -28.89 2.52 -7.73
C GLN A 2 -28.53 1.81 -6.43
N ASN A 3 -29.08 0.61 -6.23
CA ASN A 3 -28.68 -0.22 -5.11
C ASN A 3 -27.25 -0.75 -5.36
N ARG A 4 -26.34 -0.46 -4.46
CA ARG A 4 -24.99 -0.98 -4.53
C ARG A 4 -25.01 -2.48 -4.26
N LYS A 5 -24.19 -3.22 -5.01
CA LYS A 5 -24.00 -4.64 -4.76
C LYS A 5 -23.36 -4.83 -3.37
N GLU A 6 -23.90 -5.76 -2.60
CA GLU A 6 -23.25 -6.17 -1.35
C GLU A 6 -21.91 -6.85 -1.63
N THR A 7 -20.88 -6.43 -0.93
CA THR A 7 -19.54 -6.98 -0.98
C THR A 7 -19.00 -7.15 0.42
N TYR A 8 -17.85 -7.81 0.54
CA TYR A 8 -17.14 -7.82 1.83
C TYR A 8 -16.63 -6.42 2.16
N THR A 9 -16.68 -6.08 3.45
CA THR A 9 -16.06 -4.84 3.95
C THR A 9 -14.66 -5.17 4.45
N VAL A 10 -13.67 -4.41 3.99
CA VAL A 10 -12.29 -4.52 4.45
C VAL A 10 -11.88 -3.23 5.13
N ASP A 11 -10.99 -3.34 6.11
CA ASP A 11 -10.42 -2.21 6.83
C ASP A 11 -9.00 -1.98 6.34
N VAL A 12 -8.71 -0.75 5.90
CA VAL A 12 -7.38 -0.34 5.45
C VAL A 12 -6.91 0.78 6.35
N GLY A 13 -6.16 0.43 7.40
CA GLY A 13 -5.64 1.40 8.35
C GLY A 13 -6.71 2.25 9.05
N GLY A 14 -7.90 1.70 9.29
CA GLY A 14 -9.05 2.40 9.88
C GLY A 14 -10.05 2.93 8.85
N VAL A 15 -9.74 2.86 7.56
CA VAL A 15 -10.64 3.30 6.48
C VAL A 15 -11.35 2.07 5.89
N LYS A 16 -12.65 2.01 6.07
CA LYS A 16 -13.47 0.88 5.59
C LYS A 16 -13.80 1.02 4.12
N ILE A 17 -13.64 -0.07 3.37
CA ILE A 17 -13.92 -0.14 1.94
C ILE A 17 -14.88 -1.31 1.68
N GLY A 18 -15.85 -1.07 0.83
CA GLY A 18 -16.80 -2.10 0.37
C GLY A 18 -18.15 -2.03 1.07
N SER A 19 -19.08 -2.82 0.57
CA SER A 19 -20.47 -2.94 1.02
C SER A 19 -21.15 -1.59 1.32
N SER A 20 -21.56 -1.34 2.55
CA SER A 20 -22.25 -0.10 2.96
C SER A 20 -21.31 1.07 3.24
N ALA A 21 -20.00 0.87 3.21
CA ALA A 21 -19.04 1.96 3.42
C ALA A 21 -19.14 3.02 2.30
N PRO A 22 -18.91 4.30 2.62
CA PRO A 22 -18.90 5.33 1.59
C PRO A 22 -17.75 5.11 0.58
N ILE A 23 -17.87 5.74 -0.59
CA ILE A 23 -16.80 5.74 -1.58
C ILE A 23 -15.60 6.48 -0.98
N ARG A 24 -14.41 5.87 -1.10
CA ARG A 24 -13.17 6.41 -0.55
C ARG A 24 -12.33 7.09 -1.63
N VAL A 25 -11.65 8.16 -1.25
CA VAL A 25 -10.74 8.88 -2.13
C VAL A 25 -9.33 8.34 -1.90
N GLN A 26 -8.77 7.75 -2.95
CA GLN A 26 -7.39 7.25 -2.96
C GLN A 26 -6.60 8.01 -4.01
N SER A 27 -5.42 8.49 -3.62
CA SER A 27 -4.46 9.12 -4.53
C SER A 27 -3.16 8.33 -4.55
N MET A 28 -2.34 8.58 -5.56
CA MET A 28 -1.02 7.96 -5.70
C MET A 28 0.05 9.04 -5.79
N THR A 29 1.17 8.82 -5.10
CA THR A 29 2.33 9.68 -5.23
C THR A 29 2.99 9.52 -6.60
N ASN A 30 3.63 10.58 -7.09
CA ASN A 30 4.44 10.55 -8.29
C ASN A 30 5.93 10.79 -8.01
N THR A 31 6.30 10.83 -6.73
CA THR A 31 7.69 10.95 -6.29
C THR A 31 8.40 9.61 -6.36
N ASN A 32 9.74 9.64 -6.36
CA ASN A 32 10.52 8.43 -6.13
C ASN A 32 10.36 8.02 -4.66
N THR A 33 9.80 6.85 -4.40
CA THR A 33 9.54 6.35 -3.04
C THR A 33 10.83 6.19 -2.23
N ALA A 34 11.96 5.95 -2.88
CA ALA A 34 13.27 5.90 -2.22
C ALA A 34 13.69 7.27 -1.61
N ASP A 35 13.11 8.37 -2.09
CA ASP A 35 13.25 9.69 -1.48
C ASP A 35 12.15 9.86 -0.43
N ALA A 36 12.43 9.46 0.81
CA ALA A 36 11.48 9.48 1.90
C ALA A 36 10.97 10.90 2.21
N GLU A 37 11.83 11.90 2.09
CA GLU A 37 11.49 13.30 2.37
C GLU A 37 10.43 13.82 1.39
N LYS A 38 10.67 13.68 0.10
CA LYS A 38 9.73 14.12 -0.94
C LYS A 38 8.45 13.32 -0.91
N THR A 39 8.55 12.01 -0.72
CA THR A 39 7.37 11.12 -0.69
C THR A 39 6.48 11.42 0.50
N SER A 40 7.05 11.56 1.71
CA SER A 40 6.25 11.90 2.89
C SER A 40 5.59 13.28 2.77
N THR A 41 6.30 14.26 2.21
CA THR A 41 5.73 15.59 1.95
C THR A 41 4.53 15.50 1.00
N GLN A 42 4.65 14.75 -0.09
CA GLN A 42 3.55 14.58 -1.03
C GLN A 42 2.37 13.81 -0.43
N ILE A 43 2.62 12.80 0.40
CA ILE A 43 1.55 12.09 1.13
C ILE A 43 0.76 13.08 2.01
N MET A 44 1.43 13.95 2.72
CA MET A 44 0.79 14.96 3.57
C MET A 44 -0.05 15.95 2.73
N GLU A 45 0.50 16.41 1.61
CA GLU A 45 -0.22 17.29 0.67
C GLU A 45 -1.48 16.63 0.13
N LEU A 46 -1.40 15.37 -0.27
CA LEU A 46 -2.54 14.61 -0.77
C LEU A 46 -3.60 14.39 0.31
N TYR A 47 -3.18 14.06 1.52
CA TYR A 47 -4.08 13.90 2.65
C TYR A 47 -4.79 15.21 2.99
N ASP A 48 -4.07 16.32 3.06
CA ASP A 48 -4.63 17.65 3.32
C ASP A 48 -5.60 18.09 2.22
N ALA A 49 -5.39 17.63 1.00
CA ALA A 49 -6.29 17.88 -0.13
C ALA A 49 -7.54 16.98 -0.15
N GLY A 50 -7.65 16.02 0.77
CA GLY A 50 -8.83 15.18 0.93
C GLY A 50 -8.66 13.69 0.58
N SER A 51 -7.44 13.23 0.27
CA SER A 51 -7.19 11.81 0.08
C SER A 51 -7.28 11.06 1.42
N GLU A 52 -8.08 10.01 1.45
CA GLU A 52 -8.26 9.19 2.64
C GLU A 52 -7.24 8.06 2.73
N ILE A 53 -6.73 7.62 1.59
CA ILE A 53 -5.74 6.57 1.42
C ILE A 53 -4.73 7.04 0.39
N VAL A 54 -3.44 6.78 0.61
CA VAL A 54 -2.39 7.15 -0.35
C VAL A 54 -1.59 5.93 -0.76
N ARG A 55 -1.39 5.77 -2.07
CA ARG A 55 -0.63 4.68 -2.67
C ARG A 55 0.75 5.15 -3.09
N VAL A 56 1.77 4.37 -2.76
CA VAL A 56 3.16 4.60 -3.15
C VAL A 56 3.70 3.40 -3.93
N THR A 57 4.55 3.64 -4.90
CA THR A 57 5.20 2.56 -5.66
C THR A 57 6.29 1.92 -4.82
N VAL A 58 6.31 0.59 -4.74
CA VAL A 58 7.36 -0.19 -4.07
C VAL A 58 7.88 -1.23 -5.05
N ASN A 59 8.86 -0.86 -5.85
CA ASN A 59 9.38 -1.69 -6.94
C ASN A 59 10.86 -2.04 -6.82
N ASP A 60 11.54 -1.53 -5.81
CA ASP A 60 12.96 -1.83 -5.55
C ASP A 60 13.26 -1.85 -4.05
N GLN A 61 14.48 -2.24 -3.71
CA GLN A 61 14.92 -2.37 -2.33
C GLN A 61 14.98 -1.01 -1.63
N GLU A 62 15.40 0.01 -2.31
CA GLU A 62 15.52 1.36 -1.73
C GLU A 62 14.13 1.92 -1.38
N SER A 63 13.14 1.69 -2.23
CA SER A 63 11.75 2.05 -1.94
C SER A 63 11.21 1.28 -0.72
N ALA A 64 11.48 -0.01 -0.63
CA ALA A 64 11.02 -0.82 0.51
C ALA A 64 11.67 -0.35 1.83
N LYS A 65 12.96 -0.04 1.81
CA LYS A 65 13.67 0.48 2.99
C LYS A 65 13.16 1.84 3.43
N SER A 66 12.82 2.72 2.50
CA SER A 66 12.40 4.09 2.80
C SER A 66 11.04 4.16 3.50
N LEU A 67 10.23 3.11 3.44
CA LEU A 67 8.90 3.09 4.07
C LEU A 67 8.95 3.34 5.58
N SER A 68 9.96 2.85 6.28
CA SER A 68 10.17 3.14 7.70
C SER A 68 10.33 4.63 7.97
N ASP A 69 11.15 5.30 7.18
CA ASP A 69 11.42 6.72 7.32
C ASP A 69 10.17 7.54 6.97
N ILE A 70 9.47 7.16 5.92
CA ILE A 70 8.20 7.78 5.52
C ILE A 70 7.18 7.67 6.66
N LYS A 71 6.98 6.48 7.21
CA LYS A 71 6.03 6.25 8.29
C LYS A 71 6.40 7.02 9.56
N SER A 72 7.67 7.00 9.93
CA SER A 72 8.17 7.74 11.10
C SER A 72 7.90 9.22 10.97
N LYS A 73 8.14 9.80 9.81
CA LYS A 73 7.90 11.22 9.57
C LYS A 73 6.42 11.59 9.63
N LEU A 74 5.55 10.75 9.06
CA LEU A 74 4.11 10.95 9.13
C LEU A 74 3.62 10.90 10.58
N ILE A 75 4.10 9.95 11.38
CA ILE A 75 3.75 9.83 12.80
C ILE A 75 4.21 11.07 13.58
N GLN A 76 5.45 11.53 13.36
CA GLN A 76 6.00 12.71 14.03
C GLN A 76 5.17 13.97 13.78
N LEU A 77 4.55 14.07 12.61
CA LEU A 77 3.75 15.23 12.22
C LEU A 77 2.24 14.99 12.42
N ASN A 78 1.86 13.93 13.13
CA ASN A 78 0.47 13.56 13.44
C ASN A 78 -0.41 13.27 12.21
N TYR A 79 0.18 12.72 11.17
CA TYR A 79 -0.57 12.25 9.99
C TYR A 79 -0.86 10.76 10.13
N ASP A 80 -2.12 10.43 10.34
CA ASP A 80 -2.61 9.04 10.38
C ASP A 80 -3.30 8.70 9.05
N VAL A 81 -2.49 8.49 8.02
CA VAL A 81 -2.98 8.17 6.69
C VAL A 81 -2.60 6.73 6.32
N PRO A 82 -3.57 5.89 5.93
CA PRO A 82 -3.27 4.56 5.44
C PRO A 82 -2.44 4.61 4.17
N ILE A 83 -1.40 3.76 4.12
CA ILE A 83 -0.47 3.69 2.99
C ILE A 83 -0.65 2.35 2.28
N VAL A 84 -0.85 2.41 0.97
CA VAL A 84 -0.91 1.25 0.09
C VAL A 84 0.41 1.12 -0.65
N GLY A 85 1.05 -0.03 -0.56
CA GLY A 85 2.22 -0.36 -1.37
C GLY A 85 1.78 -0.93 -2.72
N ASP A 86 2.22 -0.31 -3.80
CA ASP A 86 1.97 -0.78 -5.17
C ASP A 86 3.16 -1.61 -5.63
N PHE A 87 2.97 -2.93 -5.64
CA PHE A 87 3.99 -3.90 -6.01
C PHE A 87 3.86 -4.33 -7.46
N HIS A 88 5.00 -4.55 -8.08
CA HIS A 88 5.11 -5.06 -9.45
C HIS A 88 5.64 -6.50 -9.43
N PHE A 89 6.61 -6.85 -10.28
CA PHE A 89 7.05 -8.24 -10.46
C PHE A 89 7.75 -8.88 -9.25
N ASN A 90 8.30 -8.10 -8.34
CA ASN A 90 9.16 -8.54 -7.24
C ASN A 90 8.55 -8.33 -5.85
N GLY A 91 7.24 -8.11 -5.76
CA GLY A 91 6.57 -7.83 -4.48
C GLY A 91 6.79 -8.93 -3.43
N HIS A 92 6.70 -10.20 -3.83
CA HIS A 92 6.95 -11.33 -2.95
C HIS A 92 8.38 -11.36 -2.39
N LEU A 93 9.37 -10.94 -3.18
CA LEU A 93 10.75 -10.86 -2.73
C LEU A 93 10.98 -9.68 -1.77
N LEU A 94 10.44 -8.51 -2.10
CA LEU A 94 10.59 -7.31 -1.27
C LEU A 94 9.91 -7.47 0.08
N LEU A 95 8.69 -7.99 0.11
CA LEU A 95 7.94 -8.22 1.35
C LEU A 95 8.61 -9.27 2.24
N SER A 96 9.21 -10.30 1.65
CA SER A 96 9.94 -11.33 2.39
C SER A 96 11.26 -10.81 2.95
N LYS A 97 11.98 -10.00 2.17
CA LYS A 97 13.29 -9.46 2.56
C LYS A 97 13.17 -8.30 3.56
N TYR A 98 12.10 -7.54 3.47
CA TYR A 98 11.86 -6.36 4.31
C TYR A 98 10.57 -6.53 5.11
N PRO A 99 10.57 -7.31 6.20
CA PRO A 99 9.37 -7.52 7.02
C PRO A 99 8.79 -6.22 7.60
N GLU A 100 9.63 -5.22 7.84
CA GLU A 100 9.19 -3.91 8.31
C GLU A 100 8.26 -3.23 7.29
N ALA A 101 8.58 -3.34 6.00
CA ALA A 101 7.72 -2.83 4.93
C ALA A 101 6.36 -3.53 4.93
N ALA A 102 6.35 -4.85 5.13
CA ALA A 102 5.12 -5.62 5.21
C ALA A 102 4.21 -5.17 6.37
N GLN A 103 4.80 -4.80 7.50
CA GLN A 103 4.07 -4.35 8.69
C GLN A 103 3.59 -2.90 8.59
N ILE A 104 4.36 -2.03 7.95
CA ILE A 104 4.06 -0.60 7.81
C ILE A 104 2.88 -0.35 6.88
N LEU A 105 2.81 -1.11 5.80
CA LEU A 105 1.77 -0.95 4.78
C LEU A 105 0.42 -1.47 5.28
N ASP A 106 -0.61 -0.69 5.05
CA ASP A 106 -1.99 -1.05 5.42
C ASP A 106 -2.68 -1.90 4.36
N LYS A 107 -2.15 -1.89 3.13
CA LYS A 107 -2.65 -2.68 2.02
C LYS A 107 -1.55 -2.90 0.99
N TYR A 108 -1.55 -4.08 0.35
CA TYR A 108 -0.70 -4.39 -0.80
C TYR A 108 -1.55 -4.38 -2.07
N ARG A 109 -1.19 -3.53 -3.02
CA ARG A 109 -1.75 -3.59 -4.37
C ARG A 109 -0.88 -4.50 -5.21
N ILE A 110 -1.45 -5.57 -5.70
CA ILE A 110 -0.77 -6.53 -6.56
C ILE A 110 -1.61 -6.75 -7.82
N ASN A 111 -0.92 -6.93 -8.93
CA ASN A 111 -1.56 -7.36 -10.17
C ASN A 111 -1.21 -8.84 -10.38
N PRO A 112 -2.18 -9.76 -10.34
CA PRO A 112 -1.89 -11.19 -10.47
C PRO A 112 -1.14 -11.56 -11.74
N GLY A 113 -1.31 -10.81 -12.82
CA GLY A 113 -0.55 -10.98 -14.06
C GLY A 113 0.91 -10.57 -14.00
N ASN A 114 1.29 -9.81 -12.96
CA ASN A 114 2.64 -9.23 -12.79
C ASN A 114 3.38 -9.78 -11.56
N VAL A 115 2.99 -10.95 -11.05
CA VAL A 115 3.59 -11.53 -9.84
C VAL A 115 4.66 -12.55 -10.22
N GLY A 116 5.70 -12.09 -10.90
CA GLY A 116 6.82 -12.92 -11.32
C GLY A 116 6.76 -13.33 -12.78
N GLY A 117 7.75 -14.13 -13.20
CA GLY A 117 7.88 -14.60 -14.55
C GLY A 117 6.95 -15.76 -14.88
N LYS A 118 6.97 -16.14 -16.16
CA LYS A 118 6.14 -17.19 -16.74
C LYS A 118 6.18 -18.49 -15.91
N GLY A 119 5.03 -18.98 -15.48
CA GLY A 119 4.89 -20.22 -14.71
C GLY A 119 5.11 -20.09 -13.20
N LYS A 120 5.31 -18.87 -12.68
CA LYS A 120 5.55 -18.64 -11.24
C LYS A 120 4.50 -17.77 -10.55
N PHE A 121 3.48 -17.30 -11.24
CA PHE A 121 2.52 -16.36 -10.66
C PHE A 121 1.82 -16.92 -9.43
N ASP A 122 1.29 -18.13 -9.50
CA ASP A 122 0.47 -18.69 -8.43
C ASP A 122 1.28 -18.85 -7.14
N LYS A 123 2.50 -19.34 -7.26
CA LYS A 123 3.41 -19.53 -6.12
C LYS A 123 3.79 -18.19 -5.50
N ASN A 124 4.15 -17.22 -6.31
CA ASN A 124 4.54 -15.90 -5.85
C ASN A 124 3.36 -15.15 -5.24
N PHE A 125 2.18 -15.27 -5.85
CA PHE A 125 0.95 -14.68 -5.34
C PHE A 125 0.56 -15.29 -3.99
N GLU A 126 0.64 -16.61 -3.85
CA GLU A 126 0.41 -17.30 -2.58
C GLU A 126 1.36 -16.81 -1.49
N GLN A 127 2.63 -16.60 -1.81
CA GLN A 127 3.62 -16.06 -0.89
C GLN A 127 3.23 -14.66 -0.39
N ILE A 128 2.77 -13.78 -1.27
CA ILE A 128 2.32 -12.45 -0.89
C ILE A 128 1.08 -12.52 0.01
N ILE A 129 0.12 -13.40 -0.30
CA ILE A 129 -1.08 -13.59 0.52
C ILE A 129 -0.71 -14.07 1.91
N ASN A 130 0.20 -15.02 2.04
CA ASN A 130 0.66 -15.52 3.34
C ASN A 130 1.31 -14.41 4.16
N ILE A 131 2.13 -13.56 3.54
CA ILE A 131 2.72 -12.40 4.21
C ILE A 131 1.62 -11.43 4.67
N ALA A 132 0.63 -11.18 3.85
CA ALA A 132 -0.50 -10.30 4.21
C ALA A 132 -1.32 -10.85 5.38
N ILE A 133 -1.49 -12.17 5.46
CA ILE A 133 -2.21 -12.81 6.57
C ILE A 133 -1.43 -12.69 7.89
N GLU A 134 -0.10 -12.76 7.84
CA GLU A 134 0.77 -12.66 9.01
C GLU A 134 0.92 -11.22 9.54
N ASN A 135 0.62 -10.22 8.76
CA ASN A 135 0.82 -8.80 9.08
C ASN A 135 -0.48 -7.99 8.96
#